data_3611398c18a0bb826574b47f11657943
#
_entry.id   3611398c18a0bb826574b47f11657943
#
_cell.length_a   1.000
_cell.length_b   1.000
_cell.length_c   1.000
_cell.angle_alpha   90.00
_cell.angle_beta   90.00
_cell.angle_gamma   90.00
#
_symmetry.space_group_name_H-M   'P 1'
#
loop_
_entity.id
_entity.type
_entity.pdbx_description
1 polymer ?
#
loop_
_entity_poly.entity_id
_entity_poly.type
_entity_poly.pdbx_seq_one_letter_code
_entity_poly.pdbx_strand_id
1 'polypeptide(L)'
;MITYLLLGFTVGLAMLSIFLFYRATRQPLKDAVFTAALSVSMAVFIYLFGTWVFLSIYCKFAFGIIYLLLALLFLWKRQVKLRTGAVWYKVVLTILLGTASILYFTGTTGTPQTVELDFPLKKGRYFVLQGGKGLPTNIFHFSLRGAIYAMDIIKLNKDGTRGNHIFSKDLEDYAIYGDTIYSPCAGKVIRAYGGNPDNIPPNMQRGPKNTNMVLIETDSFYVFMGHLKKDGVFVQEGDTVVTGQPLGRVGNSGFSTEPHLHIQVHAKQQRAWYASTPLYIHFNGKGYLLNEVIREKNL
;
A
#
# COMPACT_ATOMS: atom_id res chain seq x y z
N MET A 1 -12.94 -8.16 12.13
CA MET A 1 -12.03 -8.73 13.17
C MET A 1 -10.56 -8.54 12.81
N ILE A 2 -10.11 -8.97 11.62
CA ILE A 2 -8.68 -8.87 11.23
C ILE A 2 -8.15 -7.44 11.21
N THR A 3 -8.93 -6.46 10.73
CA THR A 3 -8.56 -5.03 10.69
C THR A 3 -8.21 -4.50 12.08
N TYR A 4 -9.05 -4.83 13.08
CA TYR A 4 -8.80 -4.40 14.46
C TYR A 4 -7.59 -5.08 15.08
N LEU A 5 -7.32 -6.35 14.73
CA LEU A 5 -6.11 -7.07 15.17
C LEU A 5 -4.84 -6.44 14.58
N LEU A 6 -4.83 -6.14 13.29
CA LEU A 6 -3.71 -5.48 12.61
C LEU A 6 -3.46 -4.09 13.18
N LEU A 7 -4.53 -3.35 13.44
CA LEU A 7 -4.43 -2.03 14.07
C LEU A 7 -3.91 -2.12 15.50
N GLY A 8 -4.45 -3.06 16.30
CA GLY A 8 -3.97 -3.30 17.68
C GLY A 8 -2.49 -3.68 17.69
N PHE A 9 -2.03 -4.51 16.73
CA PHE A 9 -0.63 -4.86 16.57
C PHE A 9 0.23 -3.63 16.22
N THR A 10 -0.25 -2.78 15.29
CA THR A 10 0.43 -1.52 14.92
C THR A 10 0.63 -0.61 16.14
N VAL A 11 -0.45 -0.35 16.89
CA VAL A 11 -0.40 0.52 18.07
C VAL A 11 0.44 -0.11 19.18
N GLY A 12 0.30 -1.42 19.42
CA GLY A 12 1.07 -2.15 20.42
C GLY A 12 2.58 -2.10 20.16
N LEU A 13 3.01 -2.34 18.91
CA LEU A 13 4.44 -2.23 18.55
C LEU A 13 4.94 -0.78 18.62
N ALA A 14 4.12 0.20 18.28
CA ALA A 14 4.48 1.62 18.40
C ALA A 14 4.73 1.98 19.87
N MET A 15 3.84 1.59 20.77
CA MET A 15 4.01 1.80 22.22
C MET A 15 5.21 1.02 22.78
N LEU A 16 5.41 -0.22 22.35
CA LEU A 16 6.55 -1.05 22.75
C LEU A 16 7.87 -0.41 22.31
N SER A 17 7.95 0.15 21.10
CA SER A 17 9.15 0.83 20.63
C SER A 17 9.53 2.01 21.54
N ILE A 18 8.56 2.85 21.92
CA ILE A 18 8.76 3.97 22.85
C ILE A 18 9.22 3.45 24.23
N PHE A 19 8.56 2.42 24.76
CA PHE A 19 8.92 1.82 26.04
C PHE A 19 10.34 1.25 26.03
N LEU A 20 10.74 0.56 24.97
CA LEU A 20 12.10 0.03 24.82
C LEU A 20 13.14 1.14 24.80
N PHE A 21 12.86 2.26 24.11
CA PHE A 21 13.78 3.40 24.12
C PHE A 21 13.93 3.99 25.53
N TYR A 22 12.82 4.22 26.22
CA TYR A 22 12.84 4.63 27.62
C TYR A 22 13.67 3.68 28.48
N ARG A 23 13.46 2.36 28.32
CA ARG A 23 14.21 1.33 29.06
C ARG A 23 15.71 1.39 28.74
N ALA A 24 16.10 1.64 27.50
CA ALA A 24 17.49 1.77 27.07
C ALA A 24 18.20 2.89 27.85
N THR A 25 17.55 4.04 28.09
CA THR A 25 18.17 5.14 28.82
C THR A 25 18.36 4.87 30.32
N ARG A 26 17.80 3.77 30.81
CA ARG A 26 17.95 3.30 32.20
C ARG A 26 18.99 2.19 32.37
N GLN A 27 19.61 1.74 31.29
CA GLN A 27 20.59 0.64 31.27
C GLN A 27 22.04 1.15 31.20
N PRO A 28 23.03 0.34 31.64
CA PRO A 28 24.44 0.58 31.34
C PRO A 28 24.66 0.69 29.83
N LEU A 29 25.65 1.48 29.42
CA LEU A 29 25.85 1.83 28.00
C LEU A 29 25.93 0.61 27.07
N LYS A 30 26.65 -0.42 27.48
CA LYS A 30 26.82 -1.67 26.71
C LYS A 30 25.49 -2.37 26.34
N ASP A 31 24.47 -2.29 27.23
CA ASP A 31 23.17 -2.90 27.02
C ASP A 31 22.19 -1.92 26.41
N ALA A 32 22.34 -0.64 26.75
CA ALA A 32 21.53 0.45 26.22
C ALA A 32 21.59 0.51 24.70
N VAL A 33 22.79 0.33 24.11
CA VAL A 33 22.98 0.35 22.64
C VAL A 33 22.09 -0.69 21.95
N PHE A 34 22.09 -1.94 22.42
CA PHE A 34 21.28 -2.99 21.79
C PHE A 34 19.77 -2.79 22.00
N THR A 35 19.38 -2.27 23.17
CA THR A 35 17.96 -2.00 23.43
C THR A 35 17.45 -0.79 22.62
N ALA A 36 18.28 0.24 22.49
CA ALA A 36 17.97 1.40 21.65
C ALA A 36 17.93 1.02 20.17
N ALA A 37 18.90 0.23 19.68
CA ALA A 37 18.90 -0.26 18.31
C ALA A 37 17.63 -1.04 17.97
N LEU A 38 17.20 -1.96 18.84
CA LEU A 38 15.93 -2.67 18.68
C LEU A 38 14.74 -1.73 18.67
N SER A 39 14.70 -0.76 19.60
CA SER A 39 13.63 0.24 19.66
C SER A 39 13.52 1.05 18.36
N VAL A 40 14.66 1.57 17.88
CA VAL A 40 14.70 2.36 16.63
C VAL A 40 14.28 1.51 15.44
N SER A 41 14.82 0.30 15.29
CA SER A 41 14.44 -0.61 14.20
C SER A 41 12.96 -0.94 14.22
N MET A 42 12.39 -1.15 15.41
CA MET A 42 10.94 -1.39 15.57
C MET A 42 10.11 -0.13 15.22
N ALA A 43 10.55 1.06 15.65
CA ALA A 43 9.87 2.30 15.33
C ALA A 43 9.89 2.59 13.82
N VAL A 44 11.03 2.39 13.15
CA VAL A 44 11.15 2.52 11.69
C VAL A 44 10.26 1.49 10.98
N PHE A 45 10.33 0.23 11.40
CA PHE A 45 9.50 -0.83 10.81
C PHE A 45 8.02 -0.50 10.91
N ILE A 46 7.51 -0.14 12.10
CA ILE A 46 6.08 0.16 12.26
C ILE A 46 5.67 1.47 11.59
N TYR A 47 6.59 2.44 11.47
CA TYR A 47 6.34 3.65 10.68
C TYR A 47 6.15 3.33 9.20
N LEU A 48 6.95 2.40 8.64
CA LEU A 48 6.89 2.00 7.23
C LEU A 48 5.73 1.05 6.94
N PHE A 49 5.51 0.02 7.78
CA PHE A 49 4.59 -1.09 7.51
C PHE A 49 3.28 -1.03 8.29
N GLY A 50 3.17 -0.16 9.29
CA GLY A 50 2.00 -0.09 10.15
C GLY A 50 0.72 0.26 9.38
N THR A 51 -0.39 -0.30 9.82
CA THR A 51 -1.72 -0.09 9.23
C THR A 51 -2.37 1.22 9.69
N TRP A 52 -1.58 2.30 9.73
CA TRP A 52 -1.98 3.62 10.23
C TRP A 52 -3.20 4.19 9.52
N VAL A 53 -3.39 3.89 8.24
CA VAL A 53 -4.50 4.36 7.43
C VAL A 53 -5.87 3.94 7.97
N PHE A 54 -5.92 2.89 8.80
CA PHE A 54 -7.17 2.47 9.46
C PHE A 54 -7.60 3.44 10.57
N LEU A 55 -6.66 4.17 11.19
CA LEU A 55 -6.96 5.28 12.10
C LEU A 55 -6.96 6.61 11.34
N SER A 56 -5.78 6.98 10.87
CA SER A 56 -5.52 8.13 10.03
C SER A 56 -4.04 8.15 9.64
N ILE A 57 -3.71 8.56 8.43
CA ILE A 57 -2.31 8.78 8.02
C ILE A 57 -1.60 9.81 8.91
N TYR A 58 -2.37 10.73 9.52
CA TYR A 58 -1.81 11.70 10.46
C TYR A 58 -1.28 11.05 11.74
N CYS A 59 -1.86 9.92 12.18
CA CYS A 59 -1.35 9.14 13.31
C CYS A 59 0.05 8.59 13.02
N LYS A 60 0.36 8.20 11.78
CA LYS A 60 1.71 7.80 11.35
C LYS A 60 2.71 8.94 11.56
N PHE A 61 2.38 10.14 11.07
CA PHE A 61 3.27 11.29 11.20
C PHE A 61 3.43 11.73 12.65
N ALA A 62 2.32 11.76 13.39
CA ALA A 62 2.33 12.08 14.83
C ALA A 62 3.21 11.09 15.61
N PHE A 63 3.08 9.77 15.33
CA PHE A 63 3.95 8.75 15.93
C PHE A 63 5.43 9.05 15.67
N GLY A 64 5.83 9.35 14.44
CA GLY A 64 7.22 9.67 14.08
C GLY A 64 7.76 10.86 14.87
N ILE A 65 6.99 11.94 14.93
CA ILE A 65 7.35 13.17 15.68
C ILE A 65 7.45 12.88 17.18
N ILE A 66 6.43 12.23 17.75
CA ILE A 66 6.37 11.90 19.18
C ILE A 66 7.54 10.98 19.57
N TYR A 67 7.83 9.97 18.74
CA TYR A 67 8.95 9.06 18.98
C TYR A 67 10.28 9.83 19.06
N LEU A 68 10.55 10.72 18.10
CA LEU A 68 11.77 11.52 18.08
C LEU A 68 11.88 12.44 19.30
N LEU A 69 10.80 13.13 19.65
CA LEU A 69 10.78 14.04 20.82
C LEU A 69 11.03 13.27 22.13
N LEU A 70 10.37 12.14 22.30
CA LEU A 70 10.56 11.28 23.47
C LEU A 70 11.96 10.65 23.52
N ALA A 71 12.52 10.27 22.36
CA ALA A 71 13.86 9.77 22.28
C ALA A 71 14.88 10.82 22.75
N LEU A 72 14.77 12.06 22.28
CA LEU A 72 15.61 13.18 22.73
C LEU A 72 15.45 13.46 24.24
N LEU A 73 14.21 13.50 24.73
CA LEU A 73 13.91 13.70 26.16
C LEU A 73 14.52 12.60 27.03
N PHE A 74 14.40 11.36 26.61
CA PHE A 74 14.93 10.22 27.37
C PHE A 74 16.47 10.20 27.39
N LEU A 75 17.12 10.60 26.29
CA LEU A 75 18.57 10.76 26.25
C LEU A 75 19.04 11.84 27.21
N TRP A 76 18.35 12.98 27.25
CA TRP A 76 18.67 14.08 28.16
C TRP A 76 18.49 13.71 29.65
N LYS A 77 17.43 12.93 29.95
CA LYS A 77 17.11 12.48 31.33
C LYS A 77 17.71 11.11 31.67
N ARG A 78 18.78 10.71 31.00
CA ARG A 78 19.38 9.38 31.17
C ARG A 78 19.84 9.16 32.62
N GLN A 79 19.40 8.03 33.23
CA GLN A 79 19.81 7.58 34.54
C GLN A 79 19.96 6.05 34.53
N VAL A 80 21.15 5.55 34.91
CA VAL A 80 21.42 4.10 34.91
C VAL A 80 20.86 3.48 36.20
N LYS A 81 19.75 2.74 36.11
CA LYS A 81 19.04 2.10 37.20
C LYS A 81 18.73 0.62 36.98
N LEU A 82 18.82 0.12 35.74
CA LEU A 82 18.43 -1.24 35.37
C LEU A 82 19.68 -2.13 35.19
N ARG A 83 19.54 -3.40 35.59
CA ARG A 83 20.56 -4.42 35.35
C ARG A 83 20.62 -4.82 33.86
N THR A 84 21.76 -5.39 33.50
CA THR A 84 22.00 -6.03 32.20
C THR A 84 21.03 -7.18 31.96
N GLY A 85 20.59 -7.37 30.72
CA GLY A 85 19.74 -8.48 30.32
C GLY A 85 20.31 -9.20 29.11
N ALA A 86 19.65 -10.27 28.65
CA ALA A 86 20.07 -10.99 27.46
C ALA A 86 20.10 -10.07 26.23
N VAL A 87 21.17 -10.19 25.44
CA VAL A 87 21.44 -9.30 24.30
C VAL A 87 21.11 -9.99 22.95
N TRP A 88 21.30 -11.30 22.84
CA TRP A 88 21.23 -12.03 21.57
C TRP A 88 19.92 -11.82 20.82
N TYR A 89 18.76 -11.90 21.50
CA TYR A 89 17.45 -11.72 20.86
C TYR A 89 17.25 -10.29 20.33
N LYS A 90 17.83 -9.29 21.02
CA LYS A 90 17.77 -7.88 20.58
C LYS A 90 18.53 -7.71 19.28
N VAL A 91 19.71 -8.34 19.16
CA VAL A 91 20.53 -8.33 17.94
C VAL A 91 19.76 -8.99 16.79
N VAL A 92 19.21 -10.19 17.01
CA VAL A 92 18.45 -10.93 15.99
C VAL A 92 17.24 -10.11 15.50
N LEU A 93 16.43 -9.58 16.42
CA LEU A 93 15.24 -8.79 16.06
C LEU A 93 15.64 -7.47 15.37
N THR A 94 16.71 -6.81 15.81
CA THR A 94 17.23 -5.60 15.15
C THR A 94 17.62 -5.89 13.70
N ILE A 95 18.34 -7.00 13.47
CA ILE A 95 18.74 -7.41 12.11
C ILE A 95 17.49 -7.70 11.27
N LEU A 96 16.54 -8.48 11.78
CA LEU A 96 15.30 -8.82 11.03
C LEU A 96 14.49 -7.59 10.65
N LEU A 97 14.21 -6.71 11.61
CA LEU A 97 13.44 -5.48 11.39
C LEU A 97 14.20 -4.49 10.51
N GLY A 98 15.52 -4.37 10.71
CA GLY A 98 16.39 -3.53 9.88
C GLY A 98 16.43 -4.02 8.42
N THR A 99 16.60 -5.32 8.21
CA THR A 99 16.56 -5.94 6.86
C THR A 99 15.21 -5.69 6.20
N ALA A 100 14.09 -5.92 6.90
CA ALA A 100 12.76 -5.64 6.36
C ALA A 100 12.60 -4.17 5.99
N SER A 101 13.14 -3.24 6.80
CA SER A 101 13.11 -1.80 6.53
C SER A 101 13.97 -1.41 5.32
N ILE A 102 15.11 -2.07 5.09
CA ILE A 102 15.92 -1.88 3.88
C ILE A 102 15.17 -2.42 2.66
N LEU A 103 14.63 -3.63 2.76
CA LEU A 103 13.85 -4.26 1.69
C LEU A 103 12.56 -3.49 1.35
N TYR A 104 12.05 -2.65 2.25
CA TYR A 104 10.95 -1.74 1.94
C TYR A 104 11.28 -0.84 0.73
N PHE A 105 12.52 -0.32 0.65
CA PHE A 105 12.96 0.57 -0.42
C PHE A 105 13.50 -0.17 -1.64
N THR A 106 14.22 -1.27 -1.43
CA THR A 106 14.88 -2.01 -2.51
C THR A 106 14.00 -3.08 -3.13
N GLY A 107 13.09 -3.66 -2.35
CA GLY A 107 12.33 -4.84 -2.72
C GLY A 107 13.20 -6.11 -2.84
N THR A 108 12.62 -7.17 -3.38
CA THR A 108 13.28 -8.48 -3.57
C THR A 108 13.38 -8.90 -5.04
N THR A 109 12.95 -8.03 -5.97
CA THR A 109 12.87 -8.37 -7.41
C THR A 109 13.97 -7.74 -8.27
N GLY A 110 14.94 -7.06 -7.63
CA GLY A 110 16.01 -6.37 -8.34
C GLY A 110 15.51 -5.10 -9.05
N THR A 111 16.07 -4.81 -10.23
CA THR A 111 15.72 -3.64 -11.04
C THR A 111 14.69 -4.03 -12.09
N PRO A 112 13.39 -3.76 -11.88
CA PRO A 112 12.36 -4.08 -12.86
C PRO A 112 12.41 -3.13 -14.06
N GLN A 113 11.87 -3.61 -15.19
CA GLN A 113 11.49 -2.71 -16.27
C GLN A 113 10.35 -1.80 -15.79
N THR A 114 10.43 -0.52 -16.10
CA THR A 114 9.47 0.49 -15.68
C THR A 114 8.58 0.94 -16.85
N VAL A 115 7.39 1.41 -16.50
CA VAL A 115 6.47 2.08 -17.42
C VAL A 115 5.98 3.38 -16.78
N GLU A 116 5.99 4.48 -17.54
CA GLU A 116 5.42 5.75 -17.12
C GLU A 116 3.96 5.83 -17.55
N LEU A 117 3.08 6.17 -16.63
CA LEU A 117 1.65 6.33 -16.86
C LEU A 117 1.15 7.63 -16.23
N ASP A 118 0.08 8.19 -16.76
CA ASP A 118 -0.67 9.22 -16.07
C ASP A 118 -1.45 8.61 -14.90
N PHE A 119 -1.56 9.36 -13.81
CA PHE A 119 -2.27 8.86 -12.63
C PHE A 119 -3.79 8.74 -12.92
N PRO A 120 -4.41 7.56 -12.74
CA PRO A 120 -5.75 7.28 -13.24
C PRO A 120 -6.90 7.83 -12.40
N LEU A 121 -6.62 8.59 -11.33
CA LEU A 121 -7.61 9.16 -10.42
C LEU A 121 -7.37 10.66 -10.27
N LYS A 122 -8.44 11.44 -10.07
CA LYS A 122 -8.37 12.90 -10.00
C LYS A 122 -9.04 13.42 -8.72
N LYS A 123 -8.66 14.66 -8.32
CA LYS A 123 -9.29 15.42 -7.21
C LYS A 123 -9.22 14.71 -5.87
N GLY A 124 -8.00 14.39 -5.41
CA GLY A 124 -7.86 13.77 -4.11
C GLY A 124 -6.43 13.55 -3.63
N ARG A 125 -6.35 12.99 -2.44
CA ARG A 125 -5.14 12.40 -1.89
C ARG A 125 -5.34 10.89 -1.92
N TYR A 126 -4.44 10.20 -2.55
CA TYR A 126 -4.51 8.76 -2.71
C TYR A 126 -3.40 8.09 -1.91
N PHE A 127 -3.58 6.84 -1.58
CA PHE A 127 -2.69 6.10 -0.71
C PHE A 127 -2.48 4.71 -1.28
N VAL A 128 -1.23 4.26 -1.32
CA VAL A 128 -0.86 2.94 -1.81
C VAL A 128 -1.02 1.93 -0.68
N LEU A 129 -2.07 1.11 -0.78
CA LEU A 129 -2.38 0.05 0.19
C LEU A 129 -1.50 -1.18 -0.03
N GLN A 130 -1.18 -1.49 -1.29
CA GLN A 130 -0.21 -2.50 -1.72
C GLN A 130 0.56 -1.95 -2.92
N GLY A 131 1.85 -2.17 -2.96
CA GLY A 131 2.72 -1.70 -4.04
C GLY A 131 4.19 -1.85 -3.72
N GLY A 132 5.05 -1.65 -4.70
CA GLY A 132 6.50 -1.76 -4.55
C GLY A 132 7.10 -2.92 -5.34
N LYS A 133 8.38 -3.24 -5.06
CA LYS A 133 9.20 -4.17 -5.84
C LYS A 133 9.23 -5.57 -5.22
N GLY A 134 8.06 -6.18 -5.04
CA GLY A 134 7.93 -7.50 -4.42
C GLY A 134 7.89 -7.44 -2.89
N LEU A 135 8.53 -8.41 -2.22
CA LEU A 135 8.53 -8.44 -0.76
C LEU A 135 9.44 -7.35 -0.16
N PRO A 136 9.12 -6.84 1.03
CA PRO A 136 7.92 -7.15 1.84
C PRO A 136 6.73 -6.23 1.57
N THR A 137 6.84 -5.28 0.63
CA THR A 137 5.84 -4.20 0.43
C THR A 137 4.63 -4.62 -0.37
N ASN A 138 4.75 -5.63 -1.23
CA ASN A 138 3.69 -6.09 -2.13
C ASN A 138 3.32 -7.55 -1.87
N ILE A 139 3.08 -7.91 -0.60
CA ILE A 139 2.96 -9.30 -0.14
C ILE A 139 1.79 -10.04 -0.77
N PHE A 140 0.64 -9.38 -0.98
CA PHE A 140 -0.54 -10.03 -1.56
C PHE A 140 -0.37 -10.33 -3.05
N HIS A 141 0.31 -9.45 -3.78
CA HIS A 141 0.56 -9.63 -5.21
C HIS A 141 1.80 -10.47 -5.51
N PHE A 142 2.74 -10.58 -4.58
CA PHE A 142 3.98 -11.35 -4.77
C PHE A 142 3.72 -12.82 -5.10
N SER A 143 2.69 -13.43 -4.48
CA SER A 143 2.29 -14.81 -4.76
C SER A 143 1.64 -14.99 -6.13
N LEU A 144 1.15 -13.89 -6.73
CA LEU A 144 0.51 -13.86 -8.04
C LEU A 144 1.53 -13.34 -9.05
N ARG A 145 2.32 -14.23 -9.65
CA ARG A 145 3.47 -13.86 -10.51
C ARG A 145 3.18 -12.79 -11.55
N GLY A 146 1.99 -12.81 -12.15
CA GLY A 146 1.55 -11.79 -13.09
C GLY A 146 1.26 -10.42 -12.46
N ALA A 147 1.04 -10.33 -11.15
CA ALA A 147 0.68 -9.10 -10.45
C ALA A 147 1.78 -8.56 -9.53
N ILE A 148 3.02 -9.07 -9.65
CA ILE A 148 4.13 -8.77 -8.72
C ILE A 148 4.42 -7.26 -8.53
N TYR A 149 4.07 -6.42 -9.51
CA TYR A 149 4.21 -4.96 -9.47
C TYR A 149 2.86 -4.24 -9.49
N ALA A 150 1.76 -4.97 -9.29
CA ALA A 150 0.45 -4.36 -9.19
C ALA A 150 0.38 -3.40 -8.00
N MET A 151 -0.51 -2.42 -8.10
CA MET A 151 -0.78 -1.46 -7.03
C MET A 151 -2.27 -1.50 -6.68
N ASP A 152 -2.55 -1.51 -5.36
CA ASP A 152 -3.87 -1.25 -4.82
C ASP A 152 -3.89 0.17 -4.24
N ILE A 153 -4.77 1.01 -4.78
CA ILE A 153 -4.83 2.43 -4.48
C ILE A 153 -6.18 2.74 -3.84
N ILE A 154 -6.15 3.41 -2.70
CA ILE A 154 -7.33 3.94 -2.01
C ILE A 154 -7.27 5.46 -1.94
N LYS A 155 -8.41 6.10 -1.68
CA LYS A 155 -8.51 7.55 -1.46
C LYS A 155 -8.57 7.86 0.03
N LEU A 156 -7.91 8.93 0.42
CA LEU A 156 -7.99 9.47 1.78
C LEU A 156 -9.02 10.61 1.82
N ASN A 157 -9.89 10.58 2.83
CA ASN A 157 -10.73 11.72 3.16
C ASN A 157 -9.90 12.87 3.79
N LYS A 158 -10.57 13.97 4.17
CA LYS A 158 -9.91 15.13 4.78
C LYS A 158 -9.17 14.78 6.09
N ASP A 159 -9.68 13.82 6.84
CA ASP A 159 -9.14 13.39 8.13
C ASP A 159 -8.00 12.37 7.98
N GLY A 160 -7.62 12.04 6.73
CA GLY A 160 -6.53 11.13 6.42
C GLY A 160 -6.86 9.66 6.67
N THR A 161 -8.14 9.31 6.75
CA THR A 161 -8.65 7.94 6.83
C THR A 161 -9.14 7.47 5.45
N ARG A 162 -9.30 6.17 5.24
CA ARG A 162 -9.82 5.59 3.99
C ARG A 162 -11.34 5.55 3.93
N GLY A 163 -12.00 5.76 5.05
CA GLY A 163 -13.44 5.71 5.20
C GLY A 163 -13.87 6.39 6.49
N ASN A 164 -15.18 6.49 6.71
CA ASN A 164 -15.75 7.15 7.90
C ASN A 164 -15.61 6.30 9.17
N HIS A 165 -15.41 4.98 9.01
CA HIS A 165 -15.22 4.02 10.10
C HIS A 165 -13.93 3.21 9.90
N ILE A 166 -13.36 2.68 11.00
CA ILE A 166 -12.19 1.78 10.94
C ILE A 166 -12.48 0.56 10.07
N PHE A 167 -13.72 0.05 10.13
CA PHE A 167 -14.24 -0.99 9.27
C PHE A 167 -15.72 -0.73 9.01
N SER A 168 -16.15 -0.83 7.77
CA SER A 168 -17.57 -0.74 7.41
C SER A 168 -17.95 -1.85 6.44
N LYS A 169 -19.22 -2.27 6.52
CA LYS A 169 -19.87 -3.11 5.51
C LYS A 169 -20.55 -2.27 4.43
N ASP A 170 -20.72 -0.98 4.67
CA ASP A 170 -21.27 -0.04 3.72
C ASP A 170 -20.16 0.45 2.78
N LEU A 171 -20.36 0.26 1.49
CA LEU A 171 -19.41 0.65 0.46
C LEU A 171 -19.25 2.17 0.34
N GLU A 172 -20.33 2.93 0.57
CA GLU A 172 -20.33 4.39 0.51
C GLU A 172 -19.53 5.06 1.64
N ASP A 173 -19.18 4.30 2.70
CA ASP A 173 -18.27 4.75 3.74
C ASP A 173 -16.82 4.91 3.25
N TYR A 174 -16.45 4.22 2.18
CA TYR A 174 -15.09 4.25 1.64
C TYR A 174 -14.91 5.42 0.67
N ALA A 175 -13.96 6.30 0.96
CA ALA A 175 -13.76 7.54 0.23
C ALA A 175 -13.48 7.37 -1.28
N ILE A 176 -13.02 6.19 -1.70
CA ILE A 176 -12.71 5.89 -3.09
C ILE A 176 -13.90 5.28 -3.85
N TYR A 177 -14.92 4.74 -3.15
CA TYR A 177 -16.01 4.04 -3.81
C TYR A 177 -16.78 4.97 -4.74
N GLY A 178 -16.98 4.56 -5.99
CA GLY A 178 -17.63 5.37 -7.01
C GLY A 178 -16.77 6.46 -7.65
N ASP A 179 -15.51 6.66 -7.23
CA ASP A 179 -14.58 7.59 -7.90
C ASP A 179 -14.39 7.21 -9.37
N THR A 180 -14.35 8.21 -10.24
CA THR A 180 -14.10 7.98 -11.67
C THR A 180 -12.65 7.58 -11.93
N ILE A 181 -12.48 6.48 -12.65
CA ILE A 181 -11.21 6.01 -13.18
C ILE A 181 -11.02 6.59 -14.57
N TYR A 182 -9.85 7.16 -14.82
CA TYR A 182 -9.47 7.75 -16.10
C TYR A 182 -8.40 6.89 -16.76
N SER A 183 -8.37 6.90 -18.10
CA SER A 183 -7.32 6.20 -18.85
C SER A 183 -5.94 6.76 -18.53
N PRO A 184 -4.99 5.92 -18.07
CA PRO A 184 -3.64 6.36 -17.77
C PRO A 184 -2.74 6.49 -19.01
N CYS A 185 -3.25 6.10 -20.20
CA CYS A 185 -2.56 6.15 -21.47
C CYS A 185 -3.57 6.13 -22.63
N ALA A 186 -3.14 6.47 -23.83
CA ALA A 186 -3.89 6.18 -25.05
C ALA A 186 -3.74 4.69 -25.42
N GLY A 187 -4.77 4.10 -26.03
CA GLY A 187 -4.73 2.71 -26.47
C GLY A 187 -6.09 2.17 -26.89
N LYS A 188 -6.15 0.86 -27.12
CA LYS A 188 -7.39 0.15 -27.49
C LYS A 188 -7.89 -0.68 -26.32
N VAL A 189 -9.16 -0.59 -26.01
CA VAL A 189 -9.82 -1.46 -25.02
C VAL A 189 -9.99 -2.85 -25.65
N ILE A 190 -9.28 -3.83 -25.10
CA ILE A 190 -9.35 -5.22 -25.58
C ILE A 190 -10.22 -6.11 -24.70
N ARG A 191 -10.58 -5.63 -23.51
CA ARG A 191 -11.61 -6.20 -22.62
C ARG A 191 -12.23 -5.11 -21.77
N ALA A 192 -13.55 -5.17 -21.63
CA ALA A 192 -14.32 -4.36 -20.68
C ALA A 192 -15.47 -5.21 -20.13
N TYR A 193 -15.62 -5.24 -18.80
CA TYR A 193 -16.70 -5.97 -18.16
C TYR A 193 -17.11 -5.28 -16.85
N GLY A 194 -18.44 -5.14 -16.64
CA GLY A 194 -18.99 -4.40 -15.49
C GLY A 194 -20.20 -5.06 -14.83
N GLY A 195 -20.54 -6.32 -15.15
CA GLY A 195 -21.78 -6.96 -14.72
C GLY A 195 -21.74 -7.66 -13.35
N ASN A 196 -20.57 -7.87 -12.74
CA ASN A 196 -20.45 -8.53 -11.45
C ASN A 196 -20.86 -7.60 -10.30
N PRO A 197 -21.55 -8.13 -9.26
CA PRO A 197 -21.88 -7.35 -8.08
C PRO A 197 -20.65 -6.96 -7.28
N ASP A 198 -20.73 -5.83 -6.58
CA ASP A 198 -19.74 -5.46 -5.58
C ASP A 198 -19.87 -6.34 -4.34
N ASN A 199 -18.76 -6.74 -3.75
CA ASN A 199 -18.72 -7.49 -2.51
C ASN A 199 -19.07 -6.59 -1.32
N ILE A 200 -19.69 -7.17 -0.30
CA ILE A 200 -19.85 -6.52 1.01
C ILE A 200 -18.58 -6.81 1.83
N PRO A 201 -17.84 -5.77 2.27
CA PRO A 201 -16.62 -5.98 3.06
C PRO A 201 -16.88 -6.83 4.33
N PRO A 202 -15.97 -7.73 4.73
CA PRO A 202 -14.70 -8.08 4.11
C PRO A 202 -14.79 -9.29 3.16
N ASN A 203 -15.97 -9.67 2.70
CA ASN A 203 -16.18 -10.82 1.84
C ASN A 203 -15.56 -10.53 0.45
N MET A 204 -15.09 -11.58 -0.19
CA MET A 204 -14.58 -11.50 -1.55
C MET A 204 -15.07 -12.71 -2.36
N GLN A 205 -15.28 -12.50 -3.64
CA GLN A 205 -15.59 -13.58 -4.58
C GLN A 205 -14.34 -13.98 -5.34
N ARG A 206 -13.95 -15.25 -5.22
CA ARG A 206 -12.78 -15.81 -5.92
C ARG A 206 -13.19 -16.34 -7.27
N GLY A 207 -12.35 -16.11 -8.27
CA GLY A 207 -12.49 -16.65 -9.60
C GLY A 207 -12.16 -15.63 -10.69
N PRO A 208 -11.67 -16.11 -11.86
CA PRO A 208 -11.13 -15.24 -12.90
C PRO A 208 -12.18 -14.37 -13.61
N LYS A 209 -13.47 -14.72 -13.47
CA LYS A 209 -14.58 -14.01 -14.14
C LYS A 209 -15.39 -13.10 -13.22
N ASN A 210 -15.01 -12.98 -11.94
CA ASN A 210 -15.81 -12.26 -10.96
C ASN A 210 -15.40 -10.78 -10.80
N THR A 211 -14.34 -10.35 -11.46
CA THR A 211 -13.81 -8.98 -11.36
C THR A 211 -14.31 -8.14 -12.53
N ASN A 212 -14.97 -7.03 -12.24
CA ASN A 212 -15.23 -6.00 -13.23
C ASN A 212 -13.93 -5.30 -13.57
N MET A 213 -13.66 -5.06 -14.84
CA MET A 213 -12.35 -4.64 -15.30
C MET A 213 -12.38 -3.88 -16.62
N VAL A 214 -11.33 -3.12 -16.87
CA VAL A 214 -10.95 -2.60 -18.18
C VAL A 214 -9.49 -3.03 -18.44
N LEU A 215 -9.23 -3.55 -19.64
CA LEU A 215 -7.91 -3.90 -20.13
C LEU A 215 -7.62 -3.10 -21.41
N ILE A 216 -6.60 -2.26 -21.34
CA ILE A 216 -6.14 -1.43 -22.46
C ILE A 216 -4.88 -2.05 -23.05
N GLU A 217 -4.83 -2.13 -24.36
CA GLU A 217 -3.65 -2.51 -25.15
C GLU A 217 -3.06 -1.26 -25.79
N THR A 218 -1.74 -1.11 -25.66
CA THR A 218 -0.93 -0.13 -26.40
C THR A 218 0.00 -0.85 -27.39
N ASP A 219 0.87 -0.12 -28.07
CA ASP A 219 1.88 -0.74 -28.95
C ASP A 219 2.92 -1.56 -28.15
N SER A 220 3.16 -1.22 -26.87
CA SER A 220 4.27 -1.76 -26.08
C SER A 220 3.84 -2.53 -24.83
N PHE A 221 2.64 -2.29 -24.30
CA PHE A 221 2.20 -2.87 -23.02
C PHE A 221 0.66 -2.97 -22.93
N TYR A 222 0.23 -3.71 -21.91
CA TYR A 222 -1.16 -3.82 -21.48
C TYR A 222 -1.35 -3.16 -20.12
N VAL A 223 -2.45 -2.44 -19.92
CA VAL A 223 -2.86 -1.89 -18.62
C VAL A 223 -4.16 -2.55 -18.18
N PHE A 224 -4.11 -3.27 -17.08
CA PHE A 224 -5.29 -3.85 -16.44
C PHE A 224 -5.71 -2.98 -15.25
N MET A 225 -6.99 -2.64 -15.19
CA MET A 225 -7.62 -1.98 -14.04
C MET A 225 -8.78 -2.83 -13.58
N GLY A 226 -8.78 -3.21 -12.29
CA GLY A 226 -9.71 -4.18 -11.70
C GLY A 226 -10.53 -3.62 -10.56
N HIS A 227 -11.51 -4.43 -10.13
CA HIS A 227 -12.44 -4.19 -9.03
C HIS A 227 -13.42 -3.03 -9.28
N LEU A 228 -13.76 -2.77 -10.57
CA LEU A 228 -14.67 -1.70 -10.94
C LEU A 228 -16.09 -1.99 -10.38
N LYS A 229 -16.84 -0.91 -10.17
CA LYS A 229 -18.20 -0.92 -9.66
C LYS A 229 -19.14 -1.66 -10.63
N LYS A 230 -20.13 -2.37 -10.07
CA LYS A 230 -21.21 -2.97 -10.85
C LYS A 230 -21.88 -1.88 -11.71
N ASP A 231 -22.08 -2.18 -12.99
CA ASP A 231 -22.67 -1.28 -14.00
C ASP A 231 -21.93 0.08 -14.12
N GLY A 232 -20.69 0.15 -13.63
CA GLY A 232 -19.85 1.35 -13.60
C GLY A 232 -18.73 1.38 -14.63
N VAL A 233 -18.76 0.54 -15.67
CA VAL A 233 -17.80 0.57 -16.80
C VAL A 233 -18.40 1.39 -17.94
N PHE A 234 -17.65 2.37 -18.46
CA PHE A 234 -18.12 3.35 -19.43
C PHE A 234 -17.69 3.06 -20.87
N VAL A 235 -16.80 2.11 -21.05
CA VAL A 235 -16.22 1.73 -22.35
C VAL A 235 -16.54 0.28 -22.67
N GLN A 236 -16.43 -0.07 -23.94
CA GLN A 236 -16.64 -1.43 -24.43
C GLN A 236 -15.41 -1.95 -25.16
N GLU A 237 -15.34 -3.26 -25.33
CA GLU A 237 -14.30 -3.91 -26.13
C GLU A 237 -14.31 -3.37 -27.58
N GLY A 238 -13.14 -2.99 -28.06
CA GLY A 238 -12.94 -2.38 -29.38
C GLY A 238 -12.78 -0.87 -29.35
N ASP A 239 -13.21 -0.17 -28.28
CA ASP A 239 -13.07 1.28 -28.19
C ASP A 239 -11.60 1.71 -28.21
N THR A 240 -11.32 2.84 -28.86
CA THR A 240 -10.05 3.56 -28.73
C THR A 240 -10.21 4.64 -27.67
N VAL A 241 -9.28 4.68 -26.72
CA VAL A 241 -9.29 5.65 -25.62
C VAL A 241 -8.07 6.53 -25.65
N VAL A 242 -8.25 7.77 -25.20
CA VAL A 242 -7.15 8.73 -25.02
C VAL A 242 -6.84 8.90 -23.53
N THR A 243 -5.62 9.32 -23.22
CA THR A 243 -5.20 9.63 -21.84
C THR A 243 -6.18 10.63 -21.20
N GLY A 244 -6.59 10.34 -19.97
CA GLY A 244 -7.51 11.17 -19.20
C GLY A 244 -9.00 10.99 -19.55
N GLN A 245 -9.35 10.09 -20.48
CA GLN A 245 -10.73 9.73 -20.79
C GLN A 245 -11.35 8.91 -19.64
N PRO A 246 -12.60 9.19 -19.19
CA PRO A 246 -13.29 8.36 -18.21
C PRO A 246 -13.50 6.92 -18.72
N LEU A 247 -13.13 5.93 -17.90
CA LEU A 247 -13.23 4.50 -18.21
C LEU A 247 -14.31 3.78 -17.40
N GLY A 248 -14.53 4.24 -16.16
CA GLY A 248 -15.44 3.59 -15.24
C GLY A 248 -15.36 4.18 -13.84
N ARG A 249 -15.88 3.43 -12.87
CA ARG A 249 -15.90 3.80 -11.44
C ARG A 249 -15.28 2.73 -10.59
N VAL A 250 -14.59 3.16 -9.54
CA VAL A 250 -14.03 2.25 -8.51
C VAL A 250 -15.17 1.56 -7.77
N GLY A 251 -15.05 0.26 -7.60
CA GLY A 251 -15.99 -0.60 -6.89
C GLY A 251 -15.29 -1.55 -5.92
N ASN A 252 -15.90 -2.73 -5.71
CA ASN A 252 -15.39 -3.79 -4.85
C ASN A 252 -15.70 -5.19 -5.42
N SER A 253 -15.69 -5.34 -6.74
CA SER A 253 -16.04 -6.62 -7.39
C SER A 253 -14.88 -7.62 -7.38
N GLY A 254 -15.19 -8.90 -7.38
CA GLY A 254 -14.22 -9.99 -7.54
C GLY A 254 -13.36 -10.27 -6.31
N PHE A 255 -12.04 -10.45 -6.48
CA PHE A 255 -11.10 -10.79 -5.42
C PHE A 255 -10.66 -9.53 -4.65
N SER A 256 -11.62 -8.84 -4.05
CA SER A 256 -11.44 -7.60 -3.30
C SER A 256 -12.23 -7.63 -1.99
N THR A 257 -11.59 -7.24 -0.89
CA THR A 257 -12.17 -7.20 0.46
C THR A 257 -12.73 -5.84 0.85
N GLU A 258 -12.28 -4.77 0.19
CA GLU A 258 -12.75 -3.40 0.39
C GLU A 258 -12.50 -2.58 -0.89
N PRO A 259 -13.26 -1.48 -1.11
CA PRO A 259 -13.11 -0.66 -2.31
C PRO A 259 -11.70 -0.13 -2.51
N HIS A 260 -11.13 -0.40 -3.67
CA HIS A 260 -9.83 0.12 -4.11
C HIS A 260 -9.70 0.03 -5.64
N LEU A 261 -8.79 0.78 -6.21
CA LEU A 261 -8.36 0.60 -7.59
C LEU A 261 -7.16 -0.34 -7.61
N HIS A 262 -7.32 -1.50 -8.24
CA HIS A 262 -6.21 -2.37 -8.61
C HIS A 262 -5.73 -2.00 -10.01
N ILE A 263 -4.42 -1.74 -10.16
CA ILE A 263 -3.79 -1.47 -11.45
C ILE A 263 -2.53 -2.30 -11.61
N GLN A 264 -2.37 -2.94 -12.78
CA GLN A 264 -1.15 -3.65 -13.15
C GLN A 264 -0.83 -3.47 -14.64
N VAL A 265 0.44 -3.57 -14.98
CA VAL A 265 0.93 -3.38 -16.35
C VAL A 265 1.83 -4.55 -16.75
N HIS A 266 1.68 -4.98 -17.99
CA HIS A 266 2.49 -6.06 -18.57
C HIS A 266 3.02 -5.63 -19.93
N ALA A 267 4.28 -5.96 -20.23
CA ALA A 267 4.85 -5.76 -21.54
C ALA A 267 4.05 -6.53 -22.59
N LYS A 268 3.86 -5.94 -23.79
CA LYS A 268 3.23 -6.65 -24.91
C LYS A 268 4.18 -7.68 -25.47
N GLN A 269 3.78 -8.94 -25.43
CA GLN A 269 4.55 -10.10 -25.89
C GLN A 269 3.64 -11.07 -26.65
N GLN A 270 4.24 -12.01 -27.41
CA GLN A 270 3.49 -13.07 -28.12
C GLN A 270 2.96 -14.14 -27.16
N ARG A 271 2.20 -13.72 -26.13
CA ARG A 271 1.55 -14.58 -25.13
C ARG A 271 0.37 -13.85 -24.51
N ALA A 272 -0.44 -14.56 -23.73
CA ALA A 272 -1.54 -13.93 -23.01
C ALA A 272 -1.01 -12.77 -22.11
N TRP A 273 -1.73 -11.68 -22.05
CA TRP A 273 -1.31 -10.46 -21.33
C TRP A 273 -0.86 -10.75 -19.91
N TYR A 274 -1.62 -11.57 -19.17
CA TYR A 274 -1.33 -11.93 -17.76
C TYR A 274 -0.12 -12.87 -17.59
N ALA A 275 0.36 -13.49 -18.65
CA ALA A 275 1.57 -14.33 -18.68
C ALA A 275 2.80 -13.56 -19.19
N SER A 276 2.61 -12.31 -19.64
CA SER A 276 3.68 -11.44 -20.12
C SER A 276 4.48 -10.85 -18.95
N THR A 277 5.64 -10.26 -19.24
CA THR A 277 6.50 -9.67 -18.22
C THR A 277 5.81 -8.51 -17.50
N PRO A 278 5.62 -8.57 -16.17
CA PRO A 278 5.05 -7.45 -15.43
C PRO A 278 6.01 -6.26 -15.41
N LEU A 279 5.46 -5.04 -15.51
CA LEU A 279 6.21 -3.78 -15.50
C LEU A 279 5.93 -3.02 -14.21
N TYR A 280 6.97 -2.37 -13.67
CA TYR A 280 6.85 -1.53 -12.48
C TYR A 280 6.33 -0.14 -12.86
N ILE A 281 5.22 0.25 -12.25
CA ILE A 281 4.49 1.46 -12.62
C ILE A 281 5.13 2.69 -11.99
N HIS A 282 5.36 3.71 -12.81
CA HIS A 282 5.70 5.05 -12.37
C HIS A 282 4.56 6.02 -12.69
N PHE A 283 4.29 6.95 -11.79
CA PHE A 283 3.44 8.11 -12.00
C PHE A 283 4.25 9.37 -11.73
N ASN A 284 4.33 10.28 -12.70
CA ASN A 284 5.15 11.50 -12.62
C ASN A 284 6.64 11.22 -12.28
N GLY A 285 7.23 10.22 -12.93
CA GLY A 285 8.63 9.83 -12.76
C GLY A 285 8.93 9.09 -11.45
N LYS A 286 7.92 8.73 -10.64
CA LYS A 286 8.09 8.06 -9.36
C LYS A 286 7.33 6.74 -9.29
N GLY A 287 8.01 5.67 -8.87
CA GLY A 287 7.37 4.44 -8.40
C GLY A 287 6.99 4.57 -6.92
N TYR A 288 5.77 4.20 -6.59
CA TYR A 288 5.23 4.32 -5.23
C TYR A 288 5.30 2.99 -4.48
N LEU A 289 5.54 3.09 -3.17
CA LEU A 289 5.63 1.96 -2.25
C LEU A 289 4.40 1.88 -1.35
N LEU A 290 4.23 0.73 -0.69
CA LEU A 290 3.28 0.54 0.40
C LEU A 290 3.29 1.75 1.37
N ASN A 291 2.12 2.19 1.82
CA ASN A 291 1.97 3.28 2.79
C ASN A 291 2.49 4.66 2.33
N GLU A 292 2.68 4.88 1.03
CA GLU A 292 2.97 6.20 0.47
C GLU A 292 1.69 6.93 0.03
N VAL A 293 1.72 8.25 0.12
CA VAL A 293 0.65 9.13 -0.33
C VAL A 293 0.98 9.66 -1.72
N ILE A 294 0.06 9.47 -2.65
CA ILE A 294 0.08 10.08 -3.98
C ILE A 294 -0.74 11.36 -3.91
N ARG A 295 -0.11 12.49 -4.18
CA ARG A 295 -0.80 13.78 -4.33
C ARG A 295 -0.87 14.09 -5.83
N GLU A 296 -2.07 14.28 -6.32
CA GLU A 296 -2.24 14.82 -7.66
C GLU A 296 -1.64 16.22 -7.68
N LYS A 297 -0.80 16.52 -8.69
CA LYS A 297 -0.43 17.91 -8.96
C LYS A 297 -1.71 18.60 -9.44
N ASN A 298 -2.16 19.62 -8.71
CA ASN A 298 -3.21 20.49 -9.20
C ASN A 298 -2.78 21.01 -10.58
N LEU A 299 -3.48 20.56 -11.64
CA LEU A 299 -3.41 21.15 -12.97
C LEU A 299 -4.10 22.50 -12.95
#